data_dbe8c1608bab055de1bf3b04980792c4
#
_entry.id   dbe8c1608bab055de1bf3b04980792c4
#
_cell.length_a   1.000
_cell.length_b   1.000
_cell.length_c   1.000
_cell.angle_alpha   90.00
_cell.angle_beta   90.00
_cell.angle_gamma   90.00
#
_symmetry.space_group_name_H-M   'P 1'
#
loop_
_entity.id
_entity.type
_entity.pdbx_description
1 polymer ?
#
loop_
_entity_poly.entity_id
_entity_poly.type
_entity_poly.pdbx_seq_one_letter_code
_entity_poly.pdbx_strand_id
1 'polypeptide(L)'
;MKKKEIDEKAEAIFQAEAAELDKQVAEAKAPAPVSNSNFPDLEAEFVQQTNPNRMRPSKVFCGIVGHEGTGKSGIVIDGHMHRYPEGMLWALDFDNGAMACKEAHYPGEDDRIRIWSPWAMQKEDSTAYDYPATHSRMMELLRFAVEYAEKQTKPEFGGRKLNTVLITSVDQWDSVCMNNMKIYDLEDNNVKDAIGAAKVEVNQGIGWNWSIRSTRFKQMTALCQKLNALGVDVYWETHLKEDKDGKVGFDGWKFAWEKSANNDLFQIIWCHANKVRGDDGKETGEIRHTAEFFKEKTNSDLKGQERLYFVTKKGEPAQWHGLAELREGVL
;
A
#
# COMPACT_ATOMS: atom_id res chain seq x y z
N MET A 1 24.40 21.59 43.28
CA MET A 1 23.11 21.85 43.89
C MET A 1 22.00 22.04 42.87
N LYS A 2 22.15 22.88 41.83
CA LYS A 2 21.05 23.13 40.85
C LYS A 2 20.49 21.92 40.07
N LYS A 3 21.30 20.90 39.80
CA LYS A 3 20.83 19.75 39.01
C LYS A 3 19.85 18.84 39.80
N LYS A 4 20.13 18.65 41.10
CA LYS A 4 19.28 17.85 41.99
C LYS A 4 17.90 18.48 42.23
N GLU A 5 17.83 19.82 42.29
CA GLU A 5 16.58 20.59 42.42
C GLU A 5 15.70 20.53 41.12
N ILE A 6 16.34 20.43 39.96
CA ILE A 6 15.64 20.27 38.67
C ILE A 6 15.06 18.87 38.55
N ASP A 7 15.83 17.85 38.93
CA ASP A 7 15.39 16.47 38.89
C ASP A 7 14.22 16.21 39.85
N GLU A 8 14.28 16.75 41.09
CA GLU A 8 13.19 16.67 42.08
C GLU A 8 11.90 17.38 41.62
N LYS A 9 12.05 18.51 40.92
CA LYS A 9 10.90 19.24 40.35
C LYS A 9 10.26 18.49 39.19
N ALA A 10 11.08 17.90 38.31
CA ALA A 10 10.58 17.08 37.17
C ALA A 10 9.84 15.82 37.67
N GLU A 11 10.36 15.17 38.71
CA GLU A 11 9.73 14.00 39.31
C GLU A 11 8.41 14.34 40.00
N ALA A 12 8.31 15.49 40.66
CA ALA A 12 7.07 15.97 41.27
C ALA A 12 5.99 16.30 40.24
N ILE A 13 6.37 16.90 39.10
CA ILE A 13 5.44 17.17 37.98
C ILE A 13 4.93 15.84 37.38
N PHE A 14 5.82 14.88 37.15
CA PHE A 14 5.46 13.57 36.62
C PHE A 14 4.50 12.80 37.54
N GLN A 15 4.74 12.86 38.87
CA GLN A 15 3.84 12.24 39.84
C GLN A 15 2.48 12.93 39.93
N ALA A 16 2.43 14.25 39.76
CA ALA A 16 1.17 14.98 39.73
C ALA A 16 0.35 14.70 38.46
N GLU A 17 0.99 14.60 37.30
CA GLU A 17 0.33 14.20 36.04
C GLU A 17 -0.18 12.74 36.07
N ALA A 18 0.60 11.82 36.65
CA ALA A 18 0.19 10.44 36.82
C ALA A 18 -1.03 10.31 37.77
N ALA A 19 -1.06 11.07 38.86
CA ALA A 19 -2.19 11.08 39.80
C ALA A 19 -3.45 11.70 39.16
N GLU A 20 -3.32 12.71 38.29
CA GLU A 20 -4.43 13.29 37.56
C GLU A 20 -4.98 12.32 36.51
N LEU A 21 -4.10 11.58 35.84
CA LEU A 21 -4.49 10.54 34.87
C LEU A 21 -5.24 9.39 35.56
N ASP A 22 -4.76 8.93 36.70
CA ASP A 22 -5.43 7.90 37.49
C ASP A 22 -6.80 8.36 37.99
N LYS A 23 -6.95 9.65 38.34
CA LYS A 23 -8.22 10.24 38.70
C LYS A 23 -9.20 10.31 37.53
N GLN A 24 -8.72 10.69 36.33
CA GLN A 24 -9.53 10.70 35.10
C GLN A 24 -9.95 9.27 34.68
N VAL A 25 -9.08 8.28 34.86
CA VAL A 25 -9.41 6.86 34.63
C VAL A 25 -10.44 6.35 35.66
N ALA A 26 -10.36 6.78 36.90
CA ALA A 26 -11.31 6.41 37.96
C ALA A 26 -12.68 7.11 37.80
N GLU A 27 -12.69 8.35 37.26
CA GLU A 27 -13.90 9.12 36.95
C GLU A 27 -14.54 8.70 35.62
N ALA A 28 -13.80 8.01 34.73
CA ALA A 28 -14.38 7.37 33.56
C ALA A 28 -15.38 6.32 34.06
N LYS A 29 -16.66 6.67 33.99
CA LYS A 29 -17.76 5.76 34.37
C LYS A 29 -17.47 4.39 33.75
N ALA A 30 -17.48 3.35 34.57
CA ALA A 30 -17.47 1.98 34.09
C ALA A 30 -18.44 1.87 32.90
N PRO A 31 -18.01 1.29 31.77
CA PRO A 31 -18.90 1.18 30.62
C PRO A 31 -20.23 0.60 31.13
N ALA A 32 -21.33 1.25 30.76
CA ALA A 32 -22.67 0.77 31.12
C ALA A 32 -22.72 -0.72 30.76
N PRO A 33 -23.31 -1.58 31.60
CA PRO A 33 -23.40 -2.99 31.31
C PRO A 33 -23.99 -3.14 29.91
N VAL A 34 -23.23 -3.77 29.02
CA VAL A 34 -23.68 -4.04 27.64
C VAL A 34 -24.99 -4.80 27.79
N SER A 35 -26.09 -4.17 27.39
CA SER A 35 -27.40 -4.82 27.44
C SER A 35 -27.33 -6.07 26.57
N ASN A 36 -27.84 -7.20 27.05
CA ASN A 36 -27.92 -8.47 26.32
C ASN A 36 -28.75 -8.39 25.02
N SER A 37 -29.15 -7.18 24.59
CA SER A 37 -29.93 -6.93 23.37
C SER A 37 -29.14 -7.01 22.06
N ASN A 38 -27.80 -7.18 22.11
CA ASN A 38 -26.97 -7.22 20.90
C ASN A 38 -26.77 -8.63 20.31
N PHE A 39 -27.23 -9.68 20.98
CA PHE A 39 -27.16 -11.06 20.46
C PHE A 39 -27.99 -11.29 19.17
N PRO A 40 -29.21 -10.71 19.01
CA PRO A 40 -29.97 -10.86 17.78
C PRO A 40 -29.24 -10.29 16.56
N ASP A 41 -28.51 -9.19 16.74
CA ASP A 41 -27.73 -8.56 15.66
C ASP A 41 -26.51 -9.41 15.27
N LEU A 42 -25.84 -10.03 16.25
CA LEU A 42 -24.73 -10.94 16.02
C LEU A 42 -25.19 -12.25 15.33
N GLU A 43 -26.37 -12.74 15.69
CA GLU A 43 -26.95 -13.93 15.07
C GLU A 43 -27.37 -13.65 13.61
N ALA A 44 -27.95 -12.49 13.35
CA ALA A 44 -28.26 -12.01 12.00
C ALA A 44 -26.97 -11.81 11.17
N GLU A 45 -25.93 -11.27 11.78
CA GLU A 45 -24.63 -11.09 11.16
C GLU A 45 -23.96 -12.47 10.86
N PHE A 46 -24.08 -13.42 11.77
CA PHE A 46 -23.60 -14.79 11.57
C PHE A 46 -24.33 -15.49 10.40
N VAL A 47 -25.66 -15.36 10.32
CA VAL A 47 -26.47 -15.88 9.20
C VAL A 47 -26.07 -15.22 7.89
N GLN A 48 -25.81 -13.92 7.88
CA GLN A 48 -25.24 -13.24 6.71
C GLN A 48 -23.87 -13.78 6.34
N GLN A 49 -23.02 -14.09 7.32
CA GLN A 49 -21.68 -14.64 7.08
C GLN A 49 -21.71 -16.05 6.49
N THR A 50 -22.72 -16.85 6.76
CA THR A 50 -22.89 -18.19 6.22
C THR A 50 -23.66 -18.24 4.90
N ASN A 51 -24.17 -17.10 4.40
CA ASN A 51 -24.89 -17.01 3.14
C ASN A 51 -23.95 -17.40 1.96
N PRO A 52 -24.26 -18.45 1.18
CA PRO A 52 -23.45 -18.87 0.05
C PRO A 52 -23.36 -17.83 -1.08
N ASN A 53 -24.30 -16.88 -1.13
CA ASN A 53 -24.35 -15.80 -2.11
C ASN A 53 -23.58 -14.55 -1.65
N ARG A 54 -23.01 -14.56 -0.45
CA ARG A 54 -22.19 -13.46 0.06
C ARG A 54 -20.94 -13.31 -0.81
N MET A 55 -20.58 -12.06 -1.13
CA MET A 55 -19.26 -11.78 -1.69
C MET A 55 -18.19 -12.29 -0.73
N ARG A 56 -17.38 -13.24 -1.21
CA ARG A 56 -16.25 -13.73 -0.42
C ARG A 56 -15.14 -12.68 -0.45
N PRO A 57 -14.46 -12.44 0.67
CA PRO A 57 -13.25 -11.63 0.67
C PRO A 57 -12.28 -12.12 -0.39
N SER A 58 -11.61 -11.20 -1.07
CA SER A 58 -10.51 -11.58 -1.96
C SER A 58 -9.39 -12.22 -1.15
N LYS A 59 -8.74 -13.21 -1.73
CA LYS A 59 -7.52 -13.81 -1.18
C LYS A 59 -6.26 -13.03 -1.58
N VAL A 60 -6.41 -12.01 -2.43
CA VAL A 60 -5.29 -11.26 -3.00
C VAL A 60 -5.17 -9.90 -2.34
N PHE A 61 -4.17 -9.79 -1.47
CA PHE A 61 -3.65 -8.51 -0.98
C PHE A 61 -2.12 -8.60 -1.11
N CYS A 62 -1.64 -8.24 -2.30
CA CYS A 62 -0.31 -8.59 -2.78
C CYS A 62 0.57 -7.36 -2.96
N GLY A 63 1.80 -7.44 -2.49
CA GLY A 63 2.86 -6.50 -2.79
C GLY A 63 3.71 -6.99 -3.98
N ILE A 64 3.92 -6.12 -4.96
CA ILE A 64 4.82 -6.37 -6.08
C ILE A 64 6.04 -5.48 -5.90
N VAL A 65 7.19 -6.09 -5.71
CA VAL A 65 8.44 -5.36 -5.44
C VAL A 65 9.48 -5.63 -6.52
N GLY A 66 10.33 -4.66 -6.81
CA GLY A 66 11.38 -4.82 -7.81
C GLY A 66 11.96 -3.49 -8.25
N HIS A 67 13.05 -3.54 -9.00
CA HIS A 67 13.65 -2.36 -9.61
C HIS A 67 12.75 -1.74 -10.67
N GLU A 68 13.05 -0.51 -11.05
CA GLU A 68 12.43 0.15 -12.19
C GLU A 68 12.60 -0.70 -13.47
N GLY A 69 11.58 -0.69 -14.34
CA GLY A 69 11.63 -1.44 -15.59
C GLY A 69 11.44 -2.96 -15.48
N THR A 70 11.15 -3.51 -14.29
CA THR A 70 10.90 -4.94 -14.13
C THR A 70 9.50 -5.38 -14.56
N GLY A 71 8.61 -4.47 -15.01
CA GLY A 71 7.27 -4.82 -15.51
C GLY A 71 6.23 -5.09 -14.43
N LYS A 72 6.39 -4.54 -13.23
CA LYS A 72 5.46 -4.72 -12.08
C LYS A 72 4.01 -4.44 -12.44
N SER A 73 3.71 -3.24 -12.95
CA SER A 73 2.35 -2.86 -13.35
C SER A 73 1.82 -3.76 -14.47
N GLY A 74 2.70 -4.20 -15.36
CA GLY A 74 2.37 -5.11 -16.46
C GLY A 74 1.79 -6.43 -15.97
N ILE A 75 2.41 -7.10 -14.99
CA ILE A 75 1.90 -8.39 -14.49
C ILE A 75 0.56 -8.28 -13.78
N VAL A 76 0.30 -7.15 -13.10
CA VAL A 76 -0.99 -6.90 -12.44
C VAL A 76 -2.08 -6.63 -13.45
N ILE A 77 -1.83 -5.75 -14.42
CA ILE A 77 -2.80 -5.42 -15.48
C ILE A 77 -3.09 -6.68 -16.31
N ASP A 78 -2.07 -7.42 -16.72
CA ASP A 78 -2.22 -8.67 -17.48
C ASP A 78 -3.02 -9.72 -16.69
N GLY A 79 -2.70 -9.92 -15.43
CA GLY A 79 -3.44 -10.81 -14.54
C GLY A 79 -4.91 -10.43 -14.44
N HIS A 80 -5.21 -9.14 -14.25
CA HIS A 80 -6.59 -8.63 -14.22
C HIS A 80 -7.33 -8.89 -15.53
N MET A 81 -6.72 -8.54 -16.67
CA MET A 81 -7.36 -8.63 -17.99
C MET A 81 -7.73 -10.06 -18.36
N HIS A 82 -6.97 -11.05 -17.91
CA HIS A 82 -7.27 -12.46 -18.10
C HIS A 82 -8.29 -13.00 -17.09
N ARG A 83 -8.10 -12.68 -15.80
CA ARG A 83 -8.95 -13.21 -14.73
C ARG A 83 -10.34 -12.60 -14.72
N TYR A 84 -10.46 -11.32 -15.06
CA TYR A 84 -11.71 -10.57 -15.03
C TYR A 84 -12.02 -9.92 -16.38
N PRO A 85 -12.38 -10.72 -17.42
CA PRO A 85 -12.59 -10.21 -18.78
C PRO A 85 -13.66 -9.12 -18.85
N GLU A 86 -14.64 -9.12 -17.94
CA GLU A 86 -15.71 -8.12 -17.86
C GLU A 86 -15.53 -7.14 -16.69
N GLY A 87 -14.45 -7.27 -15.94
CA GLY A 87 -14.17 -6.48 -14.75
C GLY A 87 -13.51 -5.14 -15.02
N MET A 88 -13.39 -4.32 -13.97
CA MET A 88 -12.59 -3.09 -13.96
C MET A 88 -11.39 -3.22 -13.04
N LEU A 89 -10.28 -2.68 -13.49
CA LEU A 89 -9.10 -2.35 -12.71
C LEU A 89 -9.05 -0.83 -12.51
N TRP A 90 -8.87 -0.40 -11.27
CA TRP A 90 -8.57 0.99 -10.94
C TRP A 90 -7.13 1.09 -10.47
N ALA A 91 -6.33 1.93 -11.14
CA ALA A 91 -4.95 2.22 -10.76
C ALA A 91 -4.83 3.63 -10.16
N LEU A 92 -4.21 3.72 -8.98
CA LEU A 92 -3.78 4.96 -8.36
C LEU A 92 -2.28 5.08 -8.64
N ASP A 93 -1.95 5.86 -9.68
CA ASP A 93 -0.67 5.82 -10.35
C ASP A 93 0.19 7.04 -9.97
N PHE A 94 1.21 6.82 -9.14
CA PHE A 94 2.13 7.86 -8.68
C PHE A 94 3.30 8.12 -9.64
N ASP A 95 3.67 7.14 -10.48
CA ASP A 95 4.88 7.19 -11.32
C ASP A 95 4.62 7.05 -12.81
N ASN A 96 3.36 7.04 -13.23
CA ASN A 96 2.90 6.80 -14.59
C ASN A 96 3.23 5.40 -15.14
N GLY A 97 3.62 4.45 -14.30
CA GLY A 97 3.95 3.10 -14.72
C GLY A 97 2.76 2.31 -15.24
N ALA A 98 1.61 2.43 -14.56
CA ALA A 98 0.38 1.80 -15.00
C ALA A 98 -0.16 2.44 -16.29
N MET A 99 -0.07 3.77 -16.42
CA MET A 99 -0.49 4.48 -17.64
C MET A 99 0.35 4.05 -18.84
N ALA A 100 1.67 4.06 -18.72
CA ALA A 100 2.57 3.64 -19.79
C ALA A 100 2.31 2.19 -20.23
N CYS A 101 2.09 1.28 -19.27
CA CYS A 101 1.76 -0.10 -19.57
C CYS A 101 0.42 -0.26 -20.29
N LYS A 102 -0.62 0.46 -19.83
CA LYS A 102 -1.94 0.45 -20.48
C LYS A 102 -1.85 0.93 -21.91
N GLU A 103 -1.21 2.07 -22.17
CA GLU A 103 -1.08 2.62 -23.53
C GLU A 103 -0.30 1.70 -24.46
N ALA A 104 0.74 1.03 -23.95
CA ALA A 104 1.58 0.16 -24.76
C ALA A 104 0.92 -1.19 -25.09
N HIS A 105 0.13 -1.77 -24.18
CA HIS A 105 -0.34 -3.15 -24.29
C HIS A 105 -1.85 -3.30 -24.34
N TYR A 106 -2.61 -2.30 -23.87
CA TYR A 106 -4.07 -2.32 -23.78
C TYR A 106 -4.71 -1.01 -24.27
N PRO A 107 -4.31 -0.52 -25.47
CA PRO A 107 -4.88 0.72 -26.00
C PRO A 107 -6.39 0.55 -26.24
N GLY A 108 -7.18 1.53 -25.81
CA GLY A 108 -8.63 1.53 -25.97
C GLY A 108 -9.42 0.81 -24.87
N GLU A 109 -8.75 0.23 -23.86
CA GLU A 109 -9.41 -0.45 -22.72
C GLU A 109 -9.74 0.53 -21.57
N ASP A 110 -10.14 1.78 -21.91
CA ASP A 110 -10.45 2.82 -20.92
C ASP A 110 -11.63 2.48 -20.02
N ASP A 111 -12.56 1.68 -20.50
CA ASP A 111 -13.71 1.22 -19.72
C ASP A 111 -13.34 0.17 -18.68
N ARG A 112 -12.25 -0.54 -18.89
CA ARG A 112 -11.79 -1.63 -18.03
C ARG A 112 -10.59 -1.24 -17.16
N ILE A 113 -9.74 -0.37 -17.65
CA ILE A 113 -8.53 0.09 -16.94
C ILE A 113 -8.64 1.59 -16.73
N ARG A 114 -9.00 1.99 -15.52
CA ARG A 114 -9.12 3.40 -15.13
C ARG A 114 -7.93 3.81 -14.27
N ILE A 115 -7.29 4.90 -14.65
CA ILE A 115 -6.04 5.35 -14.02
C ILE A 115 -6.22 6.78 -13.54
N TRP A 116 -5.87 7.03 -12.29
CA TRP A 116 -5.83 8.35 -11.68
C TRP A 116 -4.47 8.63 -11.08
N SER A 117 -3.93 9.81 -11.34
CA SER A 117 -2.79 10.31 -10.57
C SER A 117 -3.29 10.92 -9.26
N PRO A 118 -2.78 10.47 -8.10
CA PRO A 118 -3.10 11.08 -6.82
C PRO A 118 -2.41 12.43 -6.60
N TRP A 119 -1.39 12.75 -7.40
CA TRP A 119 -0.62 13.99 -7.24
C TRP A 119 -1.48 15.24 -7.37
N ALA A 120 -1.29 16.18 -6.45
CA ALA A 120 -1.77 17.55 -6.53
C ALA A 120 -0.60 18.52 -6.58
N MET A 121 -0.72 19.56 -7.39
CA MET A 121 0.28 20.63 -7.50
C MET A 121 -0.08 21.77 -6.57
N GLN A 122 0.92 22.51 -6.05
CA GLN A 122 0.67 23.66 -5.19
C GLN A 122 -0.05 24.80 -5.91
N LYS A 123 0.24 24.95 -7.22
CA LYS A 123 -0.43 25.89 -8.12
C LYS A 123 -0.45 25.25 -9.51
N GLU A 124 -1.33 25.71 -10.37
CA GLU A 124 -1.54 25.19 -11.73
C GLU A 124 -0.25 25.16 -12.58
N ASP A 125 0.61 26.14 -12.39
CA ASP A 125 1.90 26.30 -13.10
C ASP A 125 3.12 25.92 -12.23
N SER A 126 2.91 25.37 -11.05
CA SER A 126 3.97 24.99 -10.12
C SER A 126 4.59 23.64 -10.53
N THR A 127 5.89 23.51 -10.28
CA THR A 127 6.59 22.22 -10.32
C THR A 127 6.65 21.54 -8.94
N ALA A 128 6.08 22.16 -7.91
CA ALA A 128 6.08 21.65 -6.54
C ALA A 128 4.77 20.93 -6.21
N TYR A 129 4.88 19.77 -5.57
CA TYR A 129 3.73 19.01 -5.10
C TYR A 129 3.14 19.60 -3.83
N ASP A 130 1.81 19.59 -3.76
CA ASP A 130 1.06 19.84 -2.53
C ASP A 130 0.82 18.50 -1.81
N TYR A 131 1.65 18.20 -0.82
CA TYR A 131 1.59 16.93 -0.11
C TYR A 131 0.30 16.76 0.72
N PRO A 132 -0.21 17.79 1.44
CA PRO A 132 -1.52 17.71 2.10
C PRO A 132 -2.67 17.44 1.12
N ALA A 133 -2.72 18.16 0.00
CA ALA A 133 -3.74 17.95 -1.02
C ALA A 133 -3.61 16.58 -1.71
N THR A 134 -2.38 16.14 -1.99
CA THR A 134 -2.09 14.79 -2.51
C THR A 134 -2.58 13.70 -1.56
N HIS A 135 -2.30 13.85 -0.25
CA HIS A 135 -2.80 12.93 0.76
C HIS A 135 -4.32 12.85 0.76
N SER A 136 -5.00 14.02 0.81
CA SER A 136 -6.47 14.09 0.78
C SER A 136 -7.05 13.44 -0.45
N ARG A 137 -6.50 13.76 -1.64
CA ARG A 137 -6.94 13.18 -2.92
C ARG A 137 -6.77 11.66 -2.97
N MET A 138 -5.66 11.12 -2.50
CA MET A 138 -5.45 9.67 -2.41
C MET A 138 -6.51 9.01 -1.53
N MET A 139 -6.79 9.60 -0.37
CA MET A 139 -7.80 9.08 0.56
C MET A 139 -9.21 9.16 -0.02
N GLU A 140 -9.54 10.22 -0.76
CA GLU A 140 -10.82 10.37 -1.47
C GLU A 140 -10.98 9.31 -2.57
N LEU A 141 -9.97 9.09 -3.39
CA LEU A 141 -9.99 8.06 -4.43
C LEU A 141 -10.20 6.66 -3.85
N LEU A 142 -9.55 6.34 -2.74
CA LEU A 142 -9.75 5.06 -2.06
C LEU A 142 -11.13 4.93 -1.42
N ARG A 143 -11.66 5.99 -0.79
CA ARG A 143 -13.04 5.97 -0.27
C ARG A 143 -14.03 5.80 -1.39
N PHE A 144 -13.85 6.49 -2.50
CA PHE A 144 -14.69 6.32 -3.69
C PHE A 144 -14.65 4.88 -4.23
N ALA A 145 -13.46 4.25 -4.26
CA ALA A 145 -13.33 2.83 -4.63
C ALA A 145 -14.09 1.90 -3.66
N VAL A 146 -14.01 2.17 -2.34
CA VAL A 146 -14.77 1.42 -1.32
C VAL A 146 -16.27 1.59 -1.51
N GLU A 147 -16.76 2.81 -1.67
CA GLU A 147 -18.18 3.09 -1.91
C GLU A 147 -18.68 2.40 -3.18
N TYR A 148 -17.87 2.40 -4.24
CA TYR A 148 -18.20 1.70 -5.48
C TYR A 148 -18.27 0.18 -5.24
N ALA A 149 -17.29 -0.39 -4.53
CA ALA A 149 -17.28 -1.80 -4.18
C ALA A 149 -18.46 -2.20 -3.27
N GLU A 150 -18.90 -1.34 -2.35
CA GLU A 150 -20.11 -1.54 -1.55
C GLU A 150 -21.38 -1.53 -2.42
N LYS A 151 -21.47 -0.60 -3.38
CA LYS A 151 -22.63 -0.53 -4.29
C LYS A 151 -22.75 -1.79 -5.17
N GLN A 152 -21.63 -2.33 -5.63
CA GLN A 152 -21.65 -3.53 -6.50
C GLN A 152 -22.08 -4.82 -5.77
N THR A 153 -22.16 -4.81 -4.43
CA THR A 153 -22.72 -5.94 -3.67
C THR A 153 -24.25 -6.00 -3.73
N LYS A 154 -24.89 -4.93 -4.19
CA LYS A 154 -26.36 -4.82 -4.22
C LYS A 154 -26.92 -5.54 -5.46
N PRO A 155 -28.06 -6.23 -5.34
CA PRO A 155 -28.68 -6.97 -6.46
C PRO A 155 -29.00 -6.09 -7.68
N GLU A 156 -29.35 -4.82 -7.46
CA GLU A 156 -29.73 -3.85 -8.49
C GLU A 156 -28.53 -3.22 -9.21
N PHE A 157 -27.29 -3.60 -8.87
CA PHE A 157 -26.11 -3.04 -9.51
C PHE A 157 -25.98 -3.50 -10.96
N GLY A 158 -26.24 -2.57 -11.89
CA GLY A 158 -26.13 -2.83 -13.33
C GLY A 158 -24.79 -2.38 -13.97
N GLY A 159 -23.84 -1.92 -13.15
CA GLY A 159 -22.54 -1.44 -13.65
C GLY A 159 -21.48 -2.54 -13.79
N ARG A 160 -20.37 -2.21 -14.43
CA ARG A 160 -19.19 -3.09 -14.49
C ARG A 160 -18.55 -3.20 -13.09
N LYS A 161 -18.19 -4.41 -12.68
CA LYS A 161 -17.62 -4.65 -11.34
C LYS A 161 -16.18 -4.17 -11.23
N LEU A 162 -15.85 -3.49 -10.15
CA LEU A 162 -14.48 -3.24 -9.71
C LEU A 162 -13.91 -4.53 -9.09
N ASN A 163 -12.97 -5.14 -9.77
CA ASN A 163 -12.36 -6.40 -9.34
C ASN A 163 -10.93 -6.22 -8.83
N THR A 164 -10.24 -5.16 -9.27
CA THR A 164 -8.84 -4.94 -8.91
C THR A 164 -8.57 -3.47 -8.62
N VAL A 165 -7.85 -3.21 -7.53
CA VAL A 165 -7.24 -1.91 -7.23
C VAL A 165 -5.73 -2.09 -7.20
N LEU A 166 -5.03 -1.28 -8.00
CA LEU A 166 -3.59 -1.21 -8.08
C LEU A 166 -3.12 0.15 -7.55
N ILE A 167 -2.17 0.14 -6.62
CA ILE A 167 -1.49 1.35 -6.15
C ILE A 167 -0.02 1.23 -6.56
N THR A 168 0.39 2.03 -7.52
CA THR A 168 1.79 2.05 -7.95
C THR A 168 2.64 2.87 -6.98
N SER A 169 3.93 2.55 -6.91
CA SER A 169 4.93 3.32 -6.15
C SER A 169 4.49 3.70 -4.73
N VAL A 170 4.13 2.71 -3.92
CA VAL A 170 3.73 2.91 -2.51
C VAL A 170 4.84 3.58 -1.69
N ASP A 171 6.09 3.54 -2.14
CA ASP A 171 7.19 4.33 -1.60
C ASP A 171 7.00 5.85 -1.79
N GLN A 172 6.33 6.28 -2.87
CA GLN A 172 5.92 7.67 -3.06
C GLN A 172 4.82 8.04 -2.07
N TRP A 173 3.87 7.13 -1.83
CA TRP A 173 2.86 7.34 -0.78
C TRP A 173 3.49 7.47 0.61
N ASP A 174 4.48 6.66 0.95
CA ASP A 174 5.23 6.80 2.21
C ASP A 174 5.91 8.18 2.31
N SER A 175 6.44 8.68 1.20
CA SER A 175 7.01 10.02 1.09
C SER A 175 5.94 11.12 1.26
N VAL A 176 4.74 10.93 0.71
CA VAL A 176 3.60 11.83 0.91
C VAL A 176 3.20 11.88 2.38
N CYS A 177 3.08 10.73 3.05
CA CYS A 177 2.78 10.65 4.48
C CYS A 177 3.83 11.39 5.33
N MET A 178 5.12 11.23 4.99
CA MET A 178 6.23 11.88 5.66
C MET A 178 6.18 13.41 5.51
N ASN A 179 6.03 13.90 4.28
CA ASN A 179 6.03 15.33 4.00
C ASN A 179 4.75 16.00 4.49
N ASN A 180 3.60 15.33 4.40
CA ASN A 180 2.36 15.82 4.97
C ASN A 180 2.47 15.97 6.51
N MET A 181 3.08 14.98 7.19
CA MET A 181 3.37 15.10 8.62
C MET A 181 4.23 16.34 8.91
N LYS A 182 5.30 16.56 8.14
CA LYS A 182 6.21 17.70 8.34
C LYS A 182 5.52 19.04 8.15
N ILE A 183 4.71 19.16 7.12
CA ILE A 183 4.07 20.42 6.74
C ILE A 183 2.84 20.70 7.61
N TYR A 184 2.00 19.70 7.85
CA TYR A 184 0.69 19.88 8.46
C TYR A 184 0.71 19.67 9.98
N ASP A 185 1.27 18.55 10.42
CA ASP A 185 1.21 18.18 11.85
C ASP A 185 2.27 18.90 12.69
N LEU A 186 3.42 19.28 12.09
CA LEU A 186 4.50 19.97 12.79
C LEU A 186 4.46 21.50 12.62
N GLU A 187 3.66 22.03 11.69
CA GLU A 187 3.48 23.48 11.48
C GLU A 187 2.90 24.17 12.71
N ASP A 188 1.98 23.52 13.41
CA ASP A 188 1.39 23.99 14.68
C ASP A 188 2.44 24.21 15.79
N ASN A 189 3.65 23.65 15.64
CA ASN A 189 4.78 23.85 16.54
C ASN A 189 5.74 24.99 16.10
N ASN A 190 5.26 25.96 15.32
CA ASN A 190 6.04 27.08 14.77
C ASN A 190 7.12 26.69 13.74
N VAL A 191 6.99 25.57 13.07
CA VAL A 191 7.82 25.20 11.93
C VAL A 191 7.17 25.73 10.67
N LYS A 192 7.73 26.78 10.07
CA LYS A 192 7.09 27.56 8.99
C LYS A 192 7.25 26.95 7.58
N ASP A 193 8.09 25.93 7.43
CA ASP A 193 8.34 25.30 6.13
C ASP A 193 8.77 23.84 6.27
N ALA A 194 8.66 23.06 5.18
CA ALA A 194 9.01 21.65 5.16
C ALA A 194 10.49 21.38 5.49
N ILE A 195 11.39 22.32 5.20
CA ILE A 195 12.83 22.21 5.51
C ILE A 195 13.03 22.40 7.01
N GLY A 196 12.37 23.39 7.60
CA GLY A 196 12.35 23.60 9.03
C GLY A 196 11.78 22.41 9.78
N ALA A 197 10.64 21.86 9.33
CA ALA A 197 10.04 20.67 9.89
C ALA A 197 10.97 19.45 9.84
N ALA A 198 11.67 19.26 8.72
CA ALA A 198 12.65 18.17 8.59
C ALA A 198 13.82 18.30 9.58
N LYS A 199 14.31 19.53 9.81
CA LYS A 199 15.39 19.79 10.79
C LYS A 199 14.93 19.53 12.21
N VAL A 200 13.70 19.93 12.55
CA VAL A 200 13.12 19.70 13.87
C VAL A 200 12.99 18.18 14.12
N GLU A 201 12.49 17.44 13.16
CA GLU A 201 12.37 15.98 13.25
C GLU A 201 13.71 15.29 13.51
N VAL A 202 14.75 15.66 12.76
CA VAL A 202 16.10 15.09 12.90
C VAL A 202 16.73 15.47 14.25
N ASN A 203 16.55 16.70 14.70
CA ASN A 203 17.20 17.20 15.91
C ASN A 203 16.52 16.76 17.19
N GLN A 204 15.22 16.53 17.18
CA GLN A 204 14.47 16.19 18.39
C GLN A 204 14.40 14.70 18.68
N GLY A 205 14.63 13.82 17.66
CA GLY A 205 14.64 12.37 17.83
C GLY A 205 13.33 11.80 18.43
N ILE A 206 12.23 12.53 18.25
CA ILE A 206 10.97 12.27 18.93
C ILE A 206 10.26 11.13 18.20
N GLY A 207 10.23 9.95 18.83
CA GLY A 207 9.61 8.74 18.24
C GLY A 207 8.12 8.87 17.90
N TRP A 208 7.39 9.82 18.49
CA TRP A 208 5.98 10.05 18.20
C TRP A 208 5.73 10.61 16.79
N ASN A 209 6.66 11.36 16.20
CA ASN A 209 6.56 11.85 14.83
C ASN A 209 6.45 10.68 13.84
N TRP A 210 7.21 9.61 14.08
CA TRP A 210 7.11 8.40 13.27
C TRP A 210 5.76 7.69 13.42
N SER A 211 5.11 7.80 14.57
CA SER A 211 3.76 7.25 14.78
C SER A 211 2.70 7.99 13.95
N ILE A 212 2.82 9.30 13.78
CA ILE A 212 1.92 10.08 12.92
C ILE A 212 2.04 9.63 11.46
N ARG A 213 3.27 9.54 10.94
CA ARG A 213 3.51 9.02 9.58
C ARG A 213 2.93 7.62 9.41
N SER A 214 3.24 6.71 10.32
CA SER A 214 2.74 5.34 10.28
C SER A 214 1.21 5.29 10.37
N THR A 215 0.57 6.15 11.16
CA THR A 215 -0.89 6.26 11.24
C THR A 215 -1.48 6.70 9.90
N ARG A 216 -0.89 7.71 9.24
CA ARG A 216 -1.32 8.15 7.91
C ARG A 216 -1.18 7.05 6.87
N PHE A 217 -0.07 6.32 6.88
CA PHE A 217 0.12 5.16 6.01
C PHE A 217 -0.95 4.08 6.26
N LYS A 218 -1.24 3.78 7.53
CA LYS A 218 -2.24 2.78 7.93
C LYS A 218 -3.68 3.16 7.56
N GLN A 219 -3.99 4.43 7.38
CA GLN A 219 -5.29 4.83 6.85
C GLN A 219 -5.53 4.28 5.43
N MET A 220 -4.51 4.33 4.57
CA MET A 220 -4.55 3.67 3.26
C MET A 220 -4.72 2.16 3.41
N THR A 221 -3.90 1.54 4.26
CA THR A 221 -3.98 0.09 4.53
C THR A 221 -5.38 -0.33 4.94
N ALA A 222 -6.04 0.40 5.85
CA ALA A 222 -7.38 0.08 6.31
C ALA A 222 -8.43 0.13 5.19
N LEU A 223 -8.37 1.11 4.28
CA LEU A 223 -9.24 1.18 3.11
C LEU A 223 -8.97 0.03 2.13
N CYS A 224 -7.70 -0.33 1.93
CA CYS A 224 -7.31 -1.48 1.11
C CYS A 224 -7.82 -2.81 1.70
N GLN A 225 -7.73 -3.00 3.01
CA GLN A 225 -8.30 -4.15 3.70
C GLN A 225 -9.82 -4.20 3.56
N LYS A 226 -10.49 -3.04 3.63
CA LYS A 226 -11.95 -2.96 3.40
C LYS A 226 -12.31 -3.32 1.96
N LEU A 227 -11.57 -2.86 0.95
CA LEU A 227 -11.73 -3.27 -0.45
C LEU A 227 -11.57 -4.79 -0.60
N ASN A 228 -10.53 -5.34 0.01
CA ASN A 228 -10.27 -6.78 -0.01
C ASN A 228 -11.40 -7.58 0.65
N ALA A 229 -11.94 -7.12 1.77
CA ALA A 229 -13.12 -7.72 2.41
C ALA A 229 -14.38 -7.67 1.54
N LEU A 230 -14.48 -6.69 0.63
CA LEU A 230 -15.54 -6.57 -0.38
C LEU A 230 -15.27 -7.36 -1.67
N GLY A 231 -14.26 -8.25 -1.68
CA GLY A 231 -13.95 -9.13 -2.80
C GLY A 231 -13.13 -8.49 -3.92
N VAL A 232 -12.51 -7.33 -3.67
CA VAL A 232 -11.62 -6.65 -4.61
C VAL A 232 -10.18 -7.11 -4.37
N ASP A 233 -9.48 -7.52 -5.42
CA ASP A 233 -8.05 -7.81 -5.37
C ASP A 233 -7.28 -6.49 -5.20
N VAL A 234 -6.34 -6.45 -4.26
CA VAL A 234 -5.55 -5.25 -4.00
C VAL A 234 -4.08 -5.54 -4.24
N TYR A 235 -3.45 -4.70 -5.04
CA TYR A 235 -2.02 -4.77 -5.35
C TYR A 235 -1.33 -3.47 -4.97
N TRP A 236 -0.17 -3.60 -4.33
CA TRP A 236 0.74 -2.50 -4.04
C TRP A 236 2.06 -2.74 -4.77
N GLU A 237 2.52 -1.73 -5.48
CA GLU A 237 3.85 -1.75 -6.08
C GLU A 237 4.81 -0.87 -5.32
N THR A 238 6.06 -1.31 -5.21
CA THR A 238 7.13 -0.52 -4.63
C THR A 238 8.47 -0.84 -5.29
N HIS A 239 9.40 0.09 -5.12
CA HIS A 239 10.79 -0.09 -5.50
C HIS A 239 11.60 -0.78 -4.39
N LEU A 240 12.81 -1.17 -4.74
CA LEU A 240 13.83 -1.61 -3.80
C LEU A 240 14.69 -0.41 -3.41
N LYS A 241 15.08 -0.37 -2.13
CA LYS A 241 16.10 0.55 -1.61
C LYS A 241 17.31 -0.25 -1.15
N GLU A 242 18.50 0.30 -1.36
CA GLU A 242 19.73 -0.29 -0.81
C GLU A 242 19.66 -0.33 0.72
N ASP A 243 19.95 -1.47 1.32
CA ASP A 243 20.04 -1.63 2.76
C ASP A 243 21.48 -1.40 3.23
N LYS A 244 21.86 -0.13 3.38
CA LYS A 244 23.20 0.30 3.78
C LYS A 244 23.65 -0.25 5.13
N ASP A 245 22.70 -0.59 5.99
CA ASP A 245 22.96 -1.06 7.35
C ASP A 245 22.96 -2.59 7.47
N GLY A 246 22.53 -3.32 6.44
CA GLY A 246 22.46 -4.79 6.40
C GLY A 246 21.53 -5.42 7.46
N LYS A 247 20.66 -4.61 8.10
CA LYS A 247 19.89 -5.05 9.27
C LYS A 247 18.49 -5.54 8.95
N VAL A 248 17.94 -5.19 7.81
CA VAL A 248 16.51 -5.40 7.50
C VAL A 248 16.29 -5.95 6.10
N GLY A 249 17.31 -5.92 5.25
CA GLY A 249 17.23 -6.26 3.84
C GLY A 249 17.56 -7.71 3.52
N PHE A 250 17.31 -8.07 2.27
CA PHE A 250 17.65 -9.35 1.65
C PHE A 250 18.69 -9.04 0.56
N ASP A 251 19.81 -9.72 0.59
CA ASP A 251 20.90 -9.53 -0.38
C ASP A 251 21.31 -8.06 -0.60
N GLY A 252 21.31 -7.26 0.46
CA GLY A 252 21.64 -5.84 0.41
C GLY A 252 20.48 -4.90 -0.01
N TRP A 253 19.26 -5.42 -0.18
CA TRP A 253 18.08 -4.65 -0.57
C TRP A 253 16.98 -4.73 0.47
N LYS A 254 16.15 -3.68 0.55
CA LYS A 254 14.94 -3.64 1.35
C LYS A 254 13.80 -3.04 0.55
N PHE A 255 12.57 -3.41 0.90
CA PHE A 255 11.38 -2.84 0.30
C PHE A 255 11.23 -1.37 0.70
N ALA A 256 10.84 -0.53 -0.26
CA ALA A 256 10.86 0.92 -0.09
C ALA A 256 9.58 1.47 0.58
N TRP A 257 8.67 0.63 1.04
CA TRP A 257 7.46 1.03 1.79
C TRP A 257 7.66 1.06 3.31
N GLU A 258 6.63 1.44 4.04
CA GLU A 258 6.60 1.42 5.50
C GLU A 258 6.77 -0.02 6.02
N LYS A 259 7.59 -0.21 7.05
CA LYS A 259 8.04 -1.53 7.52
C LYS A 259 6.89 -2.46 7.93
N SER A 260 5.80 -1.91 8.50
CA SER A 260 4.65 -2.70 8.94
C SER A 260 3.83 -3.26 7.77
N ALA A 261 3.95 -2.68 6.55
CA ALA A 261 3.25 -3.16 5.36
C ALA A 261 3.50 -4.64 5.07
N ASN A 262 4.70 -5.13 5.37
CA ASN A 262 5.03 -6.56 5.21
C ASN A 262 4.12 -7.49 6.02
N ASN A 263 3.56 -7.03 7.13
CA ASN A 263 2.68 -7.83 7.98
C ASN A 263 1.23 -7.82 7.45
N ASP A 264 0.82 -6.72 6.83
CA ASP A 264 -0.55 -6.53 6.34
C ASP A 264 -0.81 -7.30 5.04
N LEU A 265 0.19 -7.38 4.16
CA LEU A 265 0.09 -8.10 2.88
C LEU A 265 -0.03 -9.61 3.08
N PHE A 266 -0.82 -10.26 2.22
CA PHE A 266 -0.94 -11.73 2.20
C PHE A 266 0.18 -12.34 1.37
N GLN A 267 0.49 -11.71 0.23
CA GLN A 267 1.53 -12.14 -0.69
C GLN A 267 2.53 -11.02 -0.93
N ILE A 268 3.78 -11.39 -1.23
CA ILE A 268 4.80 -10.48 -1.77
C ILE A 268 5.50 -11.22 -2.91
N ILE A 269 5.45 -10.62 -4.09
CA ILE A 269 6.13 -11.09 -5.30
C ILE A 269 7.31 -10.17 -5.56
N TRP A 270 8.48 -10.74 -5.69
CA TRP A 270 9.70 -10.01 -6.00
C TRP A 270 10.07 -10.19 -7.46
N CYS A 271 10.05 -9.10 -8.20
CA CYS A 271 10.37 -9.06 -9.62
C CYS A 271 11.85 -8.79 -9.85
N HIS A 272 12.51 -9.66 -10.58
CA HIS A 272 13.92 -9.59 -10.94
C HIS A 272 14.08 -9.34 -12.44
N ALA A 273 15.19 -8.71 -12.82
CA ALA A 273 15.63 -8.56 -14.21
C ALA A 273 17.03 -9.15 -14.34
N ASN A 274 17.12 -10.35 -14.88
CA ASN A 274 18.33 -11.16 -14.94
C ASN A 274 18.93 -11.11 -16.35
N LYS A 275 20.14 -10.56 -16.48
CA LYS A 275 20.88 -10.58 -17.75
C LYS A 275 21.39 -11.98 -18.04
N VAL A 276 21.11 -12.47 -19.23
CA VAL A 276 21.57 -13.79 -19.69
C VAL A 276 22.99 -13.67 -20.21
N ARG A 277 23.85 -14.59 -19.78
CA ARG A 277 25.23 -14.73 -20.28
C ARG A 277 25.33 -15.97 -21.15
N GLY A 278 26.06 -15.85 -22.26
CA GLY A 278 26.42 -16.98 -23.11
C GLY A 278 27.50 -17.88 -22.50
N ASP A 279 27.80 -18.97 -23.17
CA ASP A 279 28.83 -19.92 -22.74
C ASP A 279 30.24 -19.29 -22.67
N ASP A 280 30.45 -18.19 -23.39
CA ASP A 280 31.68 -17.37 -23.34
C ASP A 280 31.73 -16.37 -22.18
N GLY A 281 30.71 -16.37 -21.33
CA GLY A 281 30.55 -15.46 -20.17
C GLY A 281 30.13 -14.04 -20.53
N LYS A 282 29.90 -13.70 -21.81
CA LYS A 282 29.47 -12.37 -22.25
C LYS A 282 27.95 -12.25 -22.20
N GLU A 283 27.45 -11.02 -21.98
CA GLU A 283 26.02 -10.74 -22.03
C GLU A 283 25.48 -10.98 -23.45
N THR A 284 24.41 -11.78 -23.56
CA THR A 284 23.75 -12.09 -24.83
C THR A 284 22.86 -10.96 -25.34
N GLY A 285 22.62 -9.93 -24.51
CA GLY A 285 21.64 -8.89 -24.77
C GLY A 285 20.20 -9.32 -24.47
N GLU A 286 20.01 -10.54 -23.97
CA GLU A 286 18.73 -11.03 -23.44
C GLU A 286 18.62 -10.71 -21.95
N ILE A 287 17.43 -10.22 -21.52
CA ILE A 287 17.07 -10.01 -20.12
C ILE A 287 15.83 -10.84 -19.85
N ARG A 288 15.90 -11.71 -18.84
CA ARG A 288 14.78 -12.49 -18.34
C ARG A 288 14.22 -11.83 -17.10
N HIS A 289 12.93 -11.54 -17.11
CA HIS A 289 12.22 -10.99 -15.99
C HIS A 289 11.48 -12.13 -15.28
N THR A 290 11.85 -12.35 -14.02
CA THR A 290 11.30 -13.42 -13.21
C THR A 290 10.63 -12.86 -11.97
N ALA A 291 9.64 -13.58 -11.46
CA ALA A 291 8.88 -13.26 -10.28
C ALA A 291 9.10 -14.37 -9.23
N GLU A 292 9.68 -14.02 -8.09
CA GLU A 292 9.82 -14.88 -6.93
C GLU A 292 8.66 -14.65 -5.96
N PHE A 293 7.96 -15.71 -5.54
CA PHE A 293 6.94 -15.65 -4.50
C PHE A 293 7.59 -15.61 -3.12
N PHE A 294 8.04 -14.41 -2.73
CA PHE A 294 8.80 -14.18 -1.52
C PHE A 294 8.01 -14.43 -0.23
N LYS A 295 6.74 -14.03 -0.23
CA LYS A 295 5.81 -14.26 0.88
C LYS A 295 4.48 -14.77 0.32
N GLU A 296 3.96 -15.81 0.96
CA GLU A 296 2.70 -16.40 0.59
C GLU A 296 1.98 -16.93 1.84
N LYS A 297 0.78 -16.41 2.12
CA LYS A 297 -0.06 -16.82 3.25
C LYS A 297 -1.24 -17.69 2.84
N THR A 298 -1.63 -17.62 1.57
CA THR A 298 -2.83 -18.26 1.02
C THR A 298 -2.51 -19.57 0.32
N ASN A 299 -1.33 -19.65 -0.31
CA ASN A 299 -0.85 -20.83 -1.03
C ASN A 299 0.62 -21.07 -0.71
N SER A 300 0.89 -21.82 0.37
CA SER A 300 2.24 -22.09 0.85
C SER A 300 3.16 -22.76 -0.15
N ASP A 301 2.60 -23.47 -1.12
CA ASP A 301 3.37 -24.20 -2.14
C ASP A 301 4.09 -23.28 -3.13
N LEU A 302 3.60 -22.04 -3.27
CA LEU A 302 4.24 -21.05 -4.12
C LEU A 302 5.46 -20.41 -3.49
N LYS A 303 5.57 -20.42 -2.16
CA LYS A 303 6.63 -19.70 -1.44
C LYS A 303 8.02 -20.16 -1.89
N GLY A 304 8.84 -19.21 -2.33
CA GLY A 304 10.21 -19.43 -2.83
C GLY A 304 10.26 -19.98 -4.26
N GLN A 305 9.11 -20.15 -4.94
CA GLN A 305 9.10 -20.49 -6.35
C GLN A 305 9.33 -19.25 -7.22
N GLU A 306 10.02 -19.44 -8.34
CA GLU A 306 10.32 -18.42 -9.33
C GLU A 306 9.62 -18.74 -10.66
N ARG A 307 9.09 -17.72 -11.33
CA ARG A 307 8.40 -17.81 -12.62
C ARG A 307 8.94 -16.78 -13.59
N LEU A 308 9.20 -17.22 -14.82
CA LEU A 308 9.49 -16.34 -15.95
C LEU A 308 8.17 -15.71 -16.43
N TYR A 309 8.11 -14.39 -16.55
CA TYR A 309 6.91 -13.70 -17.04
C TYR A 309 7.17 -12.77 -18.23
N PHE A 310 8.42 -12.40 -18.48
CA PHE A 310 8.76 -11.47 -19.55
C PHE A 310 10.20 -11.67 -20.02
N VAL A 311 10.42 -11.58 -21.32
CA VAL A 311 11.77 -11.64 -21.93
C VAL A 311 11.92 -10.48 -22.88
N THR A 312 13.05 -9.78 -22.75
CA THR A 312 13.48 -8.76 -23.70
C THR A 312 14.80 -9.15 -24.31
N LYS A 313 14.98 -8.91 -25.61
CA LYS A 313 16.24 -9.14 -26.30
C LYS A 313 16.48 -8.01 -27.29
N LYS A 314 17.72 -7.54 -27.31
CA LYS A 314 18.09 -6.41 -28.16
C LYS A 314 17.78 -6.70 -29.65
N GLY A 315 16.92 -5.86 -30.25
CA GLY A 315 16.55 -5.97 -31.66
C GLY A 315 15.41 -6.95 -31.95
N GLU A 316 14.82 -7.59 -30.93
CA GLU A 316 13.67 -8.46 -31.06
C GLU A 316 12.45 -7.89 -30.32
N PRO A 317 11.23 -8.20 -30.75
CA PRO A 317 10.03 -7.86 -29.98
C PRO A 317 10.07 -8.49 -28.59
N ALA A 318 9.62 -7.76 -27.60
CA ALA A 318 9.51 -8.29 -26.24
C ALA A 318 8.50 -9.44 -26.18
N GLN A 319 8.86 -10.50 -25.44
CA GLN A 319 8.01 -11.70 -25.27
C GLN A 319 7.36 -11.66 -23.90
N TRP A 320 6.05 -11.47 -23.88
CA TRP A 320 5.27 -11.41 -22.66
C TRP A 320 4.57 -12.75 -22.40
N HIS A 321 4.81 -13.35 -21.25
CA HIS A 321 4.20 -14.61 -20.83
C HIS A 321 3.12 -14.41 -19.78
N GLY A 322 3.24 -13.34 -18.94
CA GLY A 322 2.41 -13.10 -17.78
C GLY A 322 2.69 -14.09 -16.63
N LEU A 323 1.97 -13.94 -15.53
CA LEU A 323 2.01 -14.89 -14.41
C LEU A 323 0.71 -15.69 -14.37
N ALA A 324 0.81 -17.01 -14.55
CA ALA A 324 -0.34 -17.90 -14.53
C ALA A 324 -1.12 -17.79 -13.20
N GLU A 325 -0.39 -17.66 -12.09
CA GLU A 325 -0.97 -17.56 -10.76
C GLU A 325 -1.86 -16.31 -10.59
N LEU A 326 -1.51 -15.18 -11.21
CA LEU A 326 -2.35 -13.98 -11.24
C LEU A 326 -3.53 -14.12 -12.20
N ARG A 327 -3.30 -14.71 -13.38
CA ARG A 327 -4.35 -14.92 -14.40
C ARG A 327 -5.44 -15.86 -13.92
N GLU A 328 -5.07 -16.91 -13.20
CA GLU A 328 -5.98 -17.95 -12.69
C GLU A 328 -6.50 -17.62 -11.27
N GLY A 329 -5.88 -16.69 -10.58
CA GLY A 329 -6.25 -16.30 -9.23
C GLY A 329 -5.96 -17.36 -8.18
N VAL A 330 -4.84 -18.06 -8.34
CA VAL A 330 -4.40 -19.15 -7.44
C VAL A 330 -3.30 -18.73 -6.45
N LEU A 331 -3.17 -17.41 -6.20
CA LEU A 331 -2.32 -16.85 -5.16
C LEU A 331 -2.78 -17.28 -3.77
#